data_9963e275f9159ea573fd619f937bec74
#
_entry.id   9963e275f9159ea573fd619f937bec74
#
_cell.length_a   1.000
_cell.length_b   1.000
_cell.length_c   1.000
_cell.angle_alpha   90.00
_cell.angle_beta   90.00
_cell.angle_gamma   90.00
#
_symmetry.space_group_name_H-M   'P 1'
#
loop_
_entity.id
_entity.type
_entity.pdbx_description
1 polymer ?
#
loop_
_entity_poly.entity_id
_entity_poly.type
_entity_poly.pdbx_seq_one_letter_code
_entity_poly.pdbx_strand_id
1 'polypeptide(L)'
;AVERTGNKNVVVSGGYGLNCVANYYYLDTLKDMDINLYVEPVSSDAGTAIGAAFIAYHQTSQNKEVLPFGESLYLGLPRNYTSEQVNATAEKYNATLETTDVESVVKLMCDKNIVAMFQGRSESGPRALGNRSLMYDPTDPNGKDHVNKVKRREYFRPFAGTILAEHAEEWFDMRGMKE
;
A
#
# COMPACT_ATOMS: atom_id res chain seq x y z
N ALA A 1 14.64 -21.56 10.46
CA ALA A 1 14.90 -21.67 9.01
C ALA A 1 16.38 -21.47 8.73
N VAL A 2 16.98 -20.32 9.10
CA VAL A 2 18.39 -19.98 8.82
C VAL A 2 19.35 -21.02 9.37
N GLU A 3 19.25 -21.39 10.65
CA GLU A 3 20.09 -22.42 11.30
C GLU A 3 20.03 -23.77 10.57
N ARG A 4 18.85 -24.13 10.04
CA ARG A 4 18.63 -25.40 9.37
C ARG A 4 19.15 -25.43 7.94
N THR A 5 19.12 -24.29 7.23
CA THR A 5 19.45 -24.21 5.81
C THR A 5 20.81 -23.56 5.54
N GLY A 6 21.36 -22.82 6.49
CA GLY A 6 22.51 -21.96 6.31
C GLY A 6 22.27 -20.73 5.41
N ASN A 7 21.05 -20.56 4.87
CA ASN A 7 20.73 -19.45 3.97
C ASN A 7 20.35 -18.21 4.78
N LYS A 8 21.04 -17.11 4.52
CA LYS A 8 20.82 -15.83 5.19
C LYS A 8 19.75 -14.94 4.55
N ASN A 9 19.21 -15.32 3.39
CA ASN A 9 18.12 -14.59 2.76
C ASN A 9 16.78 -15.21 3.21
N VAL A 10 16.00 -14.43 3.93
CA VAL A 10 14.69 -14.83 4.45
C VAL A 10 13.61 -14.04 3.71
N VAL A 11 12.65 -14.76 3.15
CA VAL A 11 11.47 -14.18 2.49
C VAL A 11 10.23 -14.45 3.32
N VAL A 12 9.47 -13.42 3.62
CA VAL A 12 8.14 -13.52 4.25
C VAL A 12 7.07 -13.19 3.23
N SER A 13 6.11 -14.10 3.06
CA SER A 13 5.01 -13.95 2.12
C SER A 13 3.72 -14.52 2.70
N GLY A 14 2.61 -14.44 1.95
CA GLY A 14 1.29 -14.86 2.39
C GLY A 14 0.65 -13.87 3.35
N GLY A 15 -0.50 -14.24 3.93
CA GLY A 15 -1.28 -13.35 4.81
C GLY A 15 -0.52 -12.86 6.04
N TYR A 16 0.42 -13.64 6.55
CA TYR A 16 1.26 -13.25 7.68
C TYR A 16 2.20 -12.09 7.35
N GLY A 17 2.67 -11.99 6.10
CA GLY A 17 3.51 -10.89 5.63
C GLY A 17 2.84 -9.50 5.70
N LEU A 18 1.52 -9.44 5.94
CA LEU A 18 0.80 -8.20 6.15
C LEU A 18 0.91 -7.64 7.58
N ASN A 19 1.51 -8.40 8.51
CA ASN A 19 1.70 -7.96 9.89
C ASN A 19 2.93 -7.06 9.98
N CYS A 20 2.74 -5.76 9.74
CA CYS A 20 3.83 -4.78 9.75
C CYS A 20 4.56 -4.69 11.10
N VAL A 21 3.87 -4.92 12.22
CA VAL A 21 4.49 -4.92 13.55
C VAL A 21 5.45 -6.10 13.71
N ALA A 22 5.04 -7.30 13.29
CA ALA A 22 5.90 -8.48 13.31
C ALA A 22 7.08 -8.33 12.33
N ASN A 23 6.83 -7.80 11.14
CA ASN A 23 7.88 -7.58 10.13
C ASN A 23 8.95 -6.61 10.63
N TYR A 24 8.54 -5.53 11.29
CA TYR A 24 9.46 -4.57 11.87
C TYR A 24 10.28 -5.20 13.01
N TYR A 25 9.65 -5.98 13.88
CA TYR A 25 10.34 -6.73 14.93
C TYR A 25 11.37 -7.72 14.36
N TYR A 26 11.04 -8.42 13.28
CA TYR A 26 12.00 -9.31 12.62
C TYR A 26 13.15 -8.54 11.99
N LEU A 27 12.87 -7.42 11.35
CA LEU A 27 13.90 -6.56 10.77
C LEU A 27 14.91 -6.13 11.84
N ASP A 28 14.41 -5.66 12.98
CA ASP A 28 15.23 -5.21 14.10
C ASP A 28 16.06 -6.37 14.68
N THR A 29 15.44 -7.51 14.91
CA THR A 29 16.11 -8.70 15.49
C THR A 29 17.12 -9.34 14.55
N LEU A 30 16.85 -9.36 13.24
CA LEU A 30 17.68 -10.07 12.26
C LEU A 30 18.83 -9.20 11.74
N LYS A 31 18.78 -7.90 11.93
CA LYS A 31 19.82 -6.95 11.50
C LYS A 31 21.20 -7.33 12.02
N ASP A 32 21.30 -7.61 13.32
CA ASP A 32 22.58 -7.94 13.98
C ASP A 32 23.09 -9.36 13.65
N MET A 33 22.27 -10.16 13.00
CA MET A 33 22.59 -11.54 12.60
C MET A 33 23.07 -11.65 11.15
N ASP A 34 23.28 -10.55 10.45
CA ASP A 34 23.64 -10.51 9.03
C ASP A 34 22.64 -11.32 8.17
N ILE A 35 21.34 -11.17 8.46
CA ILE A 35 20.25 -11.83 7.76
C ILE A 35 19.49 -10.79 6.96
N ASN A 36 19.34 -11.06 5.67
CA ASN A 36 18.55 -10.23 4.76
C ASN A 36 17.08 -10.65 4.85
N LEU A 37 16.22 -9.74 5.30
CA LEU A 37 14.78 -9.93 5.32
C LEU A 37 14.14 -9.25 4.11
N TYR A 38 13.39 -10.01 3.34
CA TYR A 38 12.50 -9.50 2.29
C TYR A 38 11.05 -9.83 2.62
N VAL A 39 10.21 -8.84 2.63
CA VAL A 39 8.76 -9.01 2.79
C VAL A 39 8.09 -8.73 1.45
N GLU A 40 7.36 -9.72 0.94
CA GLU A 40 6.67 -9.61 -0.34
C GLU A 40 5.63 -8.48 -0.31
N PRO A 41 5.71 -7.46 -1.17
CA PRO A 41 4.79 -6.32 -1.15
C PRO A 41 3.32 -6.69 -1.40
N VAL A 42 3.07 -7.76 -2.15
CA VAL A 42 1.73 -8.29 -2.43
C VAL A 42 1.44 -9.53 -1.56
N SER A 43 1.94 -9.51 -0.32
CA SER A 43 1.71 -10.57 0.67
C SER A 43 0.22 -10.70 0.97
N SER A 44 -0.47 -11.60 0.31
CA SER A 44 -1.87 -11.99 0.54
C SER A 44 -2.29 -13.00 -0.51
N ASP A 45 -3.57 -13.38 -0.52
CA ASP A 45 -4.15 -14.20 -1.57
C ASP A 45 -3.99 -13.56 -2.96
N ALA A 46 -3.92 -12.23 -3.06
CA ALA A 46 -3.68 -11.53 -4.33
C ALA A 46 -2.33 -11.89 -4.97
N GLY A 47 -1.29 -12.10 -4.17
CA GLY A 47 0.04 -12.50 -4.65
C GLY A 47 0.06 -13.91 -5.25
N THR A 48 -0.88 -14.78 -4.89
CA THR A 48 -0.96 -16.14 -5.45
C THR A 48 -1.26 -16.12 -6.94
N ALA A 49 -2.04 -15.16 -7.42
CA ALA A 49 -2.32 -15.00 -8.85
C ALA A 49 -1.06 -14.66 -9.64
N ILE A 50 -0.22 -13.78 -9.10
CA ILE A 50 1.06 -13.40 -9.68
C ILE A 50 2.00 -14.61 -9.69
N GLY A 51 2.12 -15.32 -8.57
CA GLY A 51 2.94 -16.53 -8.45
C GLY A 51 2.51 -17.63 -9.41
N ALA A 52 1.21 -17.84 -9.57
CA ALA A 52 0.68 -18.80 -10.54
C ALA A 52 1.05 -18.42 -11.98
N ALA A 53 0.99 -17.14 -12.32
CA ALA A 53 1.39 -16.66 -13.65
C ALA A 53 2.88 -16.89 -13.91
N PHE A 54 3.76 -16.62 -12.93
CA PHE A 54 5.18 -16.92 -13.04
C PHE A 54 5.47 -18.42 -13.19
N ILE A 55 4.81 -19.27 -12.42
CA ILE A 55 4.95 -20.73 -12.53
C ILE A 55 4.53 -21.20 -13.93
N ALA A 56 3.38 -20.75 -14.42
CA ALA A 56 2.91 -21.09 -15.75
C ALA A 56 3.89 -20.62 -16.84
N TYR A 57 4.41 -19.40 -16.72
CA TYR A 57 5.42 -18.88 -17.64
C TYR A 57 6.67 -19.75 -17.67
N HIS A 58 7.24 -20.09 -16.52
CA HIS A 58 8.45 -20.94 -16.45
C HIS A 58 8.22 -22.35 -16.98
N GLN A 59 7.03 -22.90 -16.78
CA GLN A 59 6.69 -24.23 -17.29
C GLN A 59 6.50 -24.24 -18.82
N THR A 60 5.86 -23.20 -19.37
CA THR A 60 5.52 -23.15 -20.79
C THR A 60 6.64 -22.60 -21.66
N SER A 61 7.37 -21.61 -21.21
CA SER A 61 8.47 -20.98 -21.96
C SER A 61 9.78 -21.78 -21.92
N GLN A 62 9.89 -22.78 -21.05
CA GLN A 62 11.14 -23.47 -20.74
C GLN A 62 12.27 -22.54 -20.29
N ASN A 63 11.96 -21.28 -20.05
CA ASN A 63 12.89 -20.28 -19.54
C ASN A 63 13.01 -20.43 -18.03
N LYS A 64 14.23 -20.60 -17.54
CA LYS A 64 14.56 -20.70 -16.12
C LYS A 64 15.08 -19.39 -15.54
N GLU A 65 15.12 -18.33 -16.34
CA GLU A 65 15.54 -17.02 -15.89
C GLU A 65 14.49 -16.45 -14.93
N VAL A 66 14.96 -15.96 -13.78
CA VAL A 66 14.11 -15.28 -12.82
C VAL A 66 13.83 -13.88 -13.36
N LEU A 67 12.59 -13.65 -13.75
CA LEU A 67 12.17 -12.31 -14.16
C LEU A 67 12.03 -11.45 -12.89
N PRO A 68 12.63 -10.25 -12.88
CA PRO A 68 12.43 -9.34 -11.77
C PRO A 68 10.94 -8.94 -11.70
N PHE A 69 10.37 -8.98 -10.50
CA PHE A 69 9.09 -8.35 -10.26
C PHE A 69 9.27 -6.83 -10.45
N GLY A 70 8.39 -6.21 -11.20
CA GLY A 70 8.50 -4.77 -11.51
C GLY A 70 8.51 -3.92 -10.22
N GLU A 71 9.15 -2.78 -10.28
CA GLU A 71 9.31 -1.86 -9.13
C GLU A 71 8.00 -1.20 -8.69
N SER A 72 6.92 -1.32 -9.47
CA SER A 72 5.66 -0.65 -9.22
C SER A 72 4.57 -1.61 -8.74
N LEU A 73 3.85 -1.19 -7.71
CA LEU A 73 2.63 -1.87 -7.22
C LEU A 73 1.34 -1.35 -7.87
N TYR A 74 1.41 -0.35 -8.72
CA TYR A 74 0.24 0.25 -9.39
C TYR A 74 -0.10 -0.54 -10.68
N LEU A 75 -0.50 -1.79 -10.49
CA LEU A 75 -0.74 -2.75 -11.59
C LEU A 75 -2.18 -2.76 -12.09
N GLY A 76 -3.08 -2.02 -11.44
CA GLY A 76 -4.48 -1.92 -11.86
C GLY A 76 -4.64 -1.36 -13.26
N LEU A 77 -5.79 -1.61 -13.89
CA LEU A 77 -6.09 -1.07 -15.20
C LEU A 77 -6.19 0.48 -15.17
N PRO A 78 -5.68 1.18 -16.18
CA PRO A 78 -5.95 2.60 -16.31
C PRO A 78 -7.46 2.81 -16.50
N ARG A 79 -8.01 3.78 -15.78
CA ARG A 79 -9.42 4.15 -15.87
C ARG A 79 -9.50 5.60 -16.32
N ASN A 80 -9.87 5.80 -17.56
CA ASN A 80 -10.14 7.12 -18.12
C ASN A 80 -11.66 7.26 -18.27
N TYR A 81 -12.23 8.18 -17.54
CA TYR A 81 -13.66 8.49 -17.60
C TYR A 81 -13.84 9.76 -18.41
N THR A 82 -14.86 9.78 -19.28
CA THR A 82 -15.24 11.01 -20.00
C THR A 82 -16.00 11.95 -19.07
N SER A 83 -16.02 13.24 -19.41
CA SER A 83 -16.78 14.21 -18.63
C SER A 83 -18.27 13.85 -18.53
N GLU A 84 -18.83 13.27 -19.61
CA GLU A 84 -20.22 12.80 -19.62
C GLU A 84 -20.47 11.68 -18.61
N GLN A 85 -19.53 10.73 -18.51
CA GLN A 85 -19.63 9.63 -17.53
C GLN A 85 -19.53 10.15 -16.09
N VAL A 86 -18.65 11.12 -15.85
CA VAL A 86 -18.48 11.75 -14.54
C VAL A 86 -19.75 12.51 -14.16
N ASN A 87 -20.28 13.35 -15.07
CA ASN A 87 -21.49 14.13 -14.85
C ASN A 87 -22.71 13.24 -14.58
N ALA A 88 -22.92 12.20 -15.41
CA ALA A 88 -24.01 11.26 -15.23
C ALA A 88 -23.93 10.51 -13.88
N THR A 89 -22.70 10.21 -13.43
CA THR A 89 -22.49 9.57 -12.13
C THR A 89 -22.80 10.52 -10.99
N ALA A 90 -22.33 11.77 -11.06
CA ALA A 90 -22.61 12.79 -10.07
C ALA A 90 -24.12 13.04 -9.94
N GLU A 91 -24.82 13.19 -11.06
CA GLU A 91 -26.28 13.37 -11.09
C GLU A 91 -27.01 12.18 -10.44
N LYS A 92 -26.63 10.96 -10.81
CA LYS A 92 -27.21 9.73 -10.26
C LYS A 92 -27.11 9.64 -8.74
N TYR A 93 -26.02 10.15 -8.16
CA TYR A 93 -25.76 10.08 -6.72
C TYR A 93 -25.96 11.42 -6.00
N ASN A 94 -26.52 12.41 -6.68
CA ASN A 94 -26.75 13.77 -6.15
C ASN A 94 -25.45 14.37 -5.55
N ALA A 95 -24.35 14.22 -6.29
CA ALA A 95 -23.05 14.73 -5.89
C ALA A 95 -22.77 16.06 -6.63
N THR A 96 -22.07 16.96 -5.94
CA THR A 96 -21.60 18.22 -6.51
C THR A 96 -20.23 17.98 -7.17
N LEU A 97 -20.05 18.54 -8.37
CA LEU A 97 -18.78 18.54 -9.08
C LEU A 97 -18.17 19.94 -9.07
N GLU A 98 -16.93 20.00 -8.63
CA GLU A 98 -16.16 21.25 -8.58
C GLU A 98 -14.75 21.00 -9.09
N THR A 99 -14.19 21.97 -9.82
CA THR A 99 -12.76 21.98 -10.13
C THR A 99 -12.03 22.50 -8.90
N THR A 100 -11.00 21.78 -8.48
CA THR A 100 -10.25 22.12 -7.27
C THR A 100 -8.74 22.10 -7.54
N ASP A 101 -7.98 22.65 -6.62
CA ASP A 101 -6.53 22.60 -6.58
C ASP A 101 -6.03 21.87 -5.31
N VAL A 102 -4.73 21.64 -5.24
CA VAL A 102 -4.11 20.93 -4.12
C VAL A 102 -4.31 21.67 -2.80
N GLU A 103 -4.23 23.00 -2.80
CA GLU A 103 -4.36 23.81 -1.59
C GLU A 103 -5.76 23.68 -1.00
N SER A 104 -6.78 23.70 -1.84
CA SER A 104 -8.19 23.51 -1.43
C SER A 104 -8.40 22.11 -0.86
N VAL A 105 -7.80 21.07 -1.46
CA VAL A 105 -7.89 19.71 -0.94
C VAL A 105 -7.19 19.58 0.41
N VAL A 106 -6.02 20.17 0.58
CA VAL A 106 -5.30 20.20 1.87
C VAL A 106 -6.14 20.93 2.93
N LYS A 107 -6.74 22.06 2.56
CA LYS A 107 -7.63 22.79 3.48
C LYS A 107 -8.82 21.94 3.93
N LEU A 108 -9.45 21.19 3.03
CA LEU A 108 -10.53 20.25 3.39
C LEU A 108 -10.05 19.22 4.43
N MET A 109 -8.84 18.68 4.29
CA MET A 109 -8.29 17.77 5.28
C MET A 109 -8.02 18.46 6.62
N CYS A 110 -7.43 19.66 6.61
CA CYS A 110 -7.19 20.45 7.81
C CYS A 110 -8.51 20.82 8.53
N ASP A 111 -9.60 21.02 7.78
CA ASP A 111 -10.96 21.23 8.29
C ASP A 111 -11.63 19.90 8.74
N LYS A 112 -10.83 18.84 8.88
CA LYS A 112 -11.24 17.52 9.39
C LYS A 112 -12.23 16.77 8.49
N ASN A 113 -12.17 17.00 7.20
CA ASN A 113 -12.90 16.21 6.23
C ASN A 113 -12.07 14.99 5.78
N ILE A 114 -12.75 13.88 5.54
CA ILE A 114 -12.13 12.71 4.89
C ILE A 114 -12.13 12.95 3.39
N VAL A 115 -10.95 12.87 2.79
CA VAL A 115 -10.77 13.00 1.35
C VAL A 115 -10.50 11.63 0.75
N ALA A 116 -11.31 11.23 -0.23
CA ALA A 116 -11.08 10.00 -0.99
C ALA A 116 -10.31 10.31 -2.27
N MET A 117 -9.13 9.71 -2.41
CA MET A 117 -8.29 9.84 -3.60
C MET A 117 -8.63 8.77 -4.62
N PHE A 118 -8.85 9.19 -5.85
CA PHE A 118 -9.03 8.32 -7.01
C PHE A 118 -8.23 8.87 -8.18
N GLN A 119 -7.05 8.33 -8.40
CA GLN A 119 -6.13 8.79 -9.46
C GLN A 119 -5.35 7.60 -10.04
N GLY A 120 -4.81 7.77 -11.23
CA GLY A 120 -3.92 6.81 -11.87
C GLY A 120 -4.43 5.35 -11.86
N ARG A 121 -3.50 4.41 -11.87
CA ARG A 121 -3.77 2.97 -11.76
C ARG A 121 -3.94 2.59 -10.29
N SER A 122 -4.86 1.67 -10.00
CA SER A 122 -5.02 1.18 -8.63
C SER A 122 -3.81 0.36 -8.19
N GLU A 123 -3.60 0.33 -6.91
CA GLU A 123 -2.61 -0.52 -6.27
C GLU A 123 -2.98 -2.00 -6.44
N SER A 124 -1.97 -2.85 -6.55
CA SER A 124 -2.08 -4.31 -6.40
C SER A 124 -1.77 -4.69 -4.95
N GLY A 125 -2.54 -5.63 -4.43
CA GLY A 125 -2.42 -6.02 -3.03
C GLY A 125 -3.46 -5.37 -2.11
N PRO A 126 -3.42 -5.67 -0.79
CA PRO A 126 -4.49 -5.34 0.15
C PRO A 126 -4.39 -3.91 0.72
N ARG A 127 -3.36 -3.15 0.37
CA ARG A 127 -3.10 -1.81 0.92
C ARG A 127 -3.36 -0.73 -0.13
N ALA A 128 -3.98 0.36 0.32
CA ALA A 128 -4.04 1.60 -0.44
C ALA A 128 -2.69 2.33 -0.29
N LEU A 129 -2.16 2.82 -1.41
CA LEU A 129 -0.85 3.47 -1.49
C LEU A 129 -0.94 4.83 -2.22
N GLY A 130 -2.04 5.55 -2.04
CA GLY A 130 -2.22 6.90 -2.56
C GLY A 130 -3.20 7.03 -3.73
N ASN A 131 -3.41 5.98 -4.53
CA ASN A 131 -4.29 6.05 -5.71
C ASN A 131 -5.76 5.69 -5.43
N ARG A 132 -6.01 4.87 -4.42
CA ARG A 132 -7.35 4.49 -3.93
C ARG A 132 -7.36 4.59 -2.41
N SER A 133 -7.12 5.79 -1.89
CA SER A 133 -6.89 6.04 -0.48
C SER A 133 -7.97 6.93 0.13
N LEU A 134 -8.29 6.69 1.38
CA LEU A 134 -8.95 7.68 2.22
C LEU A 134 -7.86 8.39 3.04
N MET A 135 -7.80 9.71 2.89
CA MET A 135 -6.84 10.57 3.57
C MET A 135 -7.55 11.43 4.61
N TYR A 136 -6.87 11.73 5.69
CA TYR A 136 -7.36 12.53 6.79
C TYR A 136 -6.22 13.25 7.48
N ASP A 137 -6.52 14.34 8.19
CA ASP A 137 -5.55 15.11 8.96
C ASP A 137 -4.88 14.23 10.04
N PRO A 138 -3.56 13.97 9.97
CA PRO A 138 -2.86 13.14 10.94
C PRO A 138 -2.66 13.84 12.29
N THR A 139 -2.92 15.15 12.39
CA THR A 139 -2.77 15.92 13.63
C THR A 139 -4.01 15.81 14.53
N ASP A 140 -5.12 15.27 14.03
CA ASP A 140 -6.31 15.06 14.85
C ASP A 140 -6.14 13.84 15.76
N PRO A 141 -6.12 14.02 17.09
CA PRO A 141 -5.98 12.91 18.05
C PRO A 141 -7.14 11.89 17.96
N ASN A 142 -8.29 12.28 17.45
CA ASN A 142 -9.45 11.41 17.25
C ASN A 142 -9.55 10.87 15.82
N GLY A 143 -8.62 11.25 14.93
CA GLY A 143 -8.68 10.92 13.51
C GLY A 143 -8.75 9.42 13.24
N LYS A 144 -7.97 8.63 13.98
CA LYS A 144 -7.99 7.16 13.86
C LYS A 144 -9.39 6.59 14.08
N ASP A 145 -10.04 6.98 15.16
CA ASP A 145 -11.36 6.45 15.52
C ASP A 145 -12.43 6.96 14.57
N HIS A 146 -12.34 8.22 14.15
CA HIS A 146 -13.23 8.81 13.16
C HIS A 146 -13.18 8.06 11.83
N VAL A 147 -12.00 7.85 11.27
CA VAL A 147 -11.87 7.15 9.99
C VAL A 147 -12.22 5.67 10.11
N ASN A 148 -11.88 5.00 11.22
CA ASN A 148 -12.30 3.62 11.46
C ASN A 148 -13.81 3.47 11.51
N LYS A 149 -14.51 4.41 12.14
CA LYS A 149 -15.98 4.44 12.18
C LYS A 149 -16.58 4.58 10.78
N VAL A 150 -16.05 5.48 9.96
CA VAL A 150 -16.51 5.66 8.56
C VAL A 150 -16.25 4.39 7.74
N LYS A 151 -15.10 3.74 7.93
CA LYS A 151 -14.77 2.47 7.27
C LYS A 151 -15.52 1.28 7.86
N ARG A 152 -16.28 1.43 8.92
CA ARG A 152 -17.01 0.36 9.64
C ARG A 152 -16.11 -0.81 10.00
N ARG A 153 -14.94 -0.50 10.57
CA ARG A 153 -13.97 -1.50 10.98
C ARG A 153 -13.56 -1.32 12.45
N GLU A 154 -12.82 -2.26 12.99
CA GLU A 154 -12.42 -2.30 14.38
C GLU A 154 -11.56 -1.07 14.74
N TYR A 155 -11.85 -0.47 15.90
CA TYR A 155 -11.22 0.77 16.38
C TYR A 155 -9.70 0.65 16.60
N PHE A 156 -9.19 -0.54 16.88
CA PHE A 156 -7.77 -0.77 17.14
C PHE A 156 -6.90 -0.74 15.87
N ARG A 157 -7.48 -0.80 14.69
CA ARG A 157 -6.71 -0.84 13.43
C ARG A 157 -5.96 0.47 13.22
N PRO A 158 -4.63 0.38 12.96
CA PRO A 158 -3.82 1.55 12.66
C PRO A 158 -4.04 2.04 11.23
N PHE A 159 -3.49 3.22 10.97
CA PHE A 159 -3.31 3.79 9.64
C PHE A 159 -1.83 4.01 9.35
N ALA A 160 -1.46 3.98 8.08
CA ALA A 160 -0.14 4.39 7.64
C ALA A 160 -0.10 5.91 7.48
N GLY A 161 1.01 6.52 7.84
CA GLY A 161 1.32 7.89 7.49
C GLY A 161 1.80 7.99 6.04
N THR A 162 1.46 9.10 5.38
CA THR A 162 2.06 9.49 4.11
C THR A 162 3.03 10.61 4.37
N ILE A 163 4.26 10.47 3.90
CA ILE A 163 5.33 11.44 4.07
C ILE A 163 6.10 11.59 2.76
N LEU A 164 6.72 12.74 2.55
CA LEU A 164 7.65 12.92 1.45
C LEU A 164 8.88 12.05 1.68
N ALA A 165 9.36 11.38 0.62
CA ALA A 165 10.45 10.41 0.71
C ALA A 165 11.72 11.04 1.31
N GLU A 166 12.03 12.28 0.94
CA GLU A 166 13.18 13.07 1.45
C GLU A 166 13.12 13.36 2.96
N HIS A 167 11.94 13.23 3.58
CA HIS A 167 11.73 13.42 5.02
C HIS A 167 11.45 12.12 5.78
N ALA A 168 11.51 10.97 5.12
CA ALA A 168 11.14 9.69 5.74
C ALA A 168 12.01 9.39 6.98
N GLU A 169 13.33 9.61 6.91
CA GLU A 169 14.25 9.35 8.01
C GLU A 169 14.10 10.33 9.18
N GLU A 170 13.51 11.50 8.96
CA GLU A 170 13.22 12.47 10.02
C GLU A 170 12.03 12.03 10.90
N TRP A 171 11.09 11.30 10.30
CA TRP A 171 9.83 10.93 10.94
C TRP A 171 9.77 9.45 11.35
N PHE A 172 10.54 8.60 10.68
CA PHE A 172 10.51 7.16 10.90
C PHE A 172 11.92 6.62 11.12
N ASP A 173 12.05 5.68 12.04
CA ASP A 173 13.26 4.87 12.14
C ASP A 173 13.26 3.82 11.02
N MET A 174 13.91 4.14 9.93
CA MET A 174 13.93 3.31 8.72
C MET A 174 14.79 2.04 8.87
N ARG A 175 15.55 1.89 9.95
CA ARG A 175 16.43 0.73 10.21
C ARG A 175 17.35 0.37 9.04
N GLY A 176 17.72 1.33 8.22
CA GLY A 176 18.55 1.15 7.03
C GLY A 176 17.79 0.55 5.84
N MET A 177 16.47 0.43 5.91
CA MET A 177 15.66 0.13 4.73
C MET A 177 15.73 1.31 3.75
N LYS A 178 15.81 0.97 2.47
CA LYS A 178 15.55 1.93 1.40
C LYS A 178 14.06 2.01 1.12
N GLU A 179 13.65 3.13 0.59
CA GLU A 179 12.30 3.36 0.09
C GLU A 179 11.86 2.28 -0.91
#